data_96fda04a4347541da3eb72a1325dfa38
#
_entry.id   96fda04a4347541da3eb72a1325dfa38
#
_cell.length_a   1.000
_cell.length_b   1.000
_cell.length_c   1.000
_cell.angle_alpha   90.00
_cell.angle_beta   90.00
_cell.angle_gamma   90.00
#
_symmetry.space_group_name_H-M   'P 1'
#
loop_
_entity.id
_entity.type
_entity.pdbx_description
1 polymer ?
#
loop_
_entity_poly.entity_id
_entity_poly.type
_entity_poly.pdbx_seq_one_letter_code
_entity_poly.pdbx_strand_id
1 'polypeptide(L)'
;YNTKDGTCIRDYIHILDLVDAHLKSLNFINIYSKSLILNCGYGKGYSVLDIVNIFKKMNKKIRIIFTKRRHGDVSQIYANAKKIKKELKWKPKYNDLEKIIKSAIKWEKRIS
;
A
#
# COMPACT_ATOMS: atom_id res chain seq x y z
N TYR A 1 4.05 -18.84 -4.54
CA TYR A 1 2.70 -18.62 -4.02
C TYR A 1 1.66 -19.10 -5.02
N ASN A 2 0.50 -19.51 -4.53
CA ASN A 2 -0.64 -19.87 -5.39
C ASN A 2 -1.36 -18.58 -5.85
N THR A 3 -0.76 -17.88 -6.80
CA THR A 3 -1.22 -16.64 -7.42
C THR A 3 -0.95 -16.70 -8.91
N LYS A 4 -1.51 -15.78 -9.69
CA LYS A 4 -1.39 -15.77 -11.15
C LYS A 4 0.06 -15.80 -11.67
N ASP A 5 0.97 -15.15 -10.98
CA ASP A 5 2.39 -15.00 -11.38
C ASP A 5 3.37 -15.62 -10.38
N GLY A 6 2.87 -16.34 -9.37
CA GLY A 6 3.67 -17.01 -8.36
C GLY A 6 4.23 -16.09 -7.26
N THR A 7 4.00 -14.78 -7.33
CA THR A 7 4.41 -13.84 -6.28
C THR A 7 3.25 -13.43 -5.38
N CYS A 8 3.54 -12.99 -4.15
CA CYS A 8 2.49 -12.60 -3.21
C CYS A 8 1.78 -11.31 -3.63
N ILE A 9 0.51 -11.20 -3.23
CA ILE A 9 -0.34 -10.05 -3.52
C ILE A 9 -0.52 -9.22 -2.27
N ARG A 10 -0.33 -7.88 -2.37
CA ARG A 10 -0.43 -6.92 -1.27
C ARG A 10 -1.18 -5.66 -1.71
N ASP A 11 -1.74 -4.96 -0.73
CA ASP A 11 -2.37 -3.65 -0.90
C ASP A 11 -1.31 -2.57 -0.66
N TYR A 12 -0.84 -1.96 -1.74
CA TYR A 12 0.18 -0.90 -1.68
C TYR A 12 -0.50 0.46 -1.55
N ILE A 13 -0.28 1.13 -0.44
CA ILE A 13 -0.84 2.45 -0.14
C ILE A 13 0.21 3.56 -0.30
N HIS A 14 -0.20 4.70 -0.85
CA HIS A 14 0.64 5.89 -0.91
C HIS A 14 0.78 6.51 0.49
N ILE A 15 1.99 6.93 0.84
CA ILE A 15 2.28 7.48 2.18
C ILE A 15 1.40 8.68 2.52
N LEU A 16 1.08 9.54 1.55
CA LEU A 16 0.23 10.71 1.79
C LEU A 16 -1.22 10.33 2.12
N ASP A 17 -1.76 9.28 1.51
CA ASP A 17 -3.09 8.78 1.87
C ASP A 17 -3.09 8.12 3.25
N LEU A 18 -2.01 7.45 3.63
CA LEU A 18 -1.83 6.90 4.98
C LEU A 18 -1.74 8.02 6.03
N VAL A 19 -0.98 9.09 5.75
CA VAL A 19 -0.89 10.26 6.62
C VAL A 19 -2.24 10.96 6.78
N ASP A 20 -3.00 11.14 5.70
CA ASP A 20 -4.37 11.70 5.77
C ASP A 20 -5.29 10.84 6.65
N ALA A 21 -5.18 9.51 6.56
CA ALA A 21 -5.93 8.60 7.44
C ALA A 21 -5.58 8.81 8.92
N HIS A 22 -4.30 9.02 9.25
CA HIS A 22 -3.84 9.31 10.61
C HIS A 22 -4.38 10.65 11.13
N LEU A 23 -4.30 11.71 10.32
CA LEU A 23 -4.83 13.03 10.68
C LEU A 23 -6.34 12.99 10.93
N LYS A 24 -7.09 12.28 10.08
CA LYS A 24 -8.54 12.08 10.28
C LYS A 24 -8.85 11.25 11.53
N SER A 25 -8.03 10.26 11.84
CA SER A 25 -8.16 9.45 13.06
C SER A 25 -7.93 10.31 14.31
N LEU A 26 -6.90 11.17 14.30
CA LEU A 26 -6.63 12.10 15.40
C LEU A 26 -7.80 13.06 15.62
N ASN A 27 -8.32 13.66 14.55
CA ASN A 27 -9.51 14.52 14.62
C ASN A 27 -10.72 13.77 15.19
N PHE A 28 -10.96 12.54 14.76
CA PHE A 28 -12.07 11.73 15.26
C PHE A 28 -11.95 11.49 16.78
N ILE A 29 -10.77 11.12 17.26
CA ILE A 29 -10.54 10.90 18.70
C ILE A 29 -10.76 12.19 19.49
N ASN A 30 -10.29 13.34 18.99
CA ASN A 30 -10.46 14.62 19.66
C ASN A 30 -11.93 15.06 19.76
N ILE A 31 -12.75 14.74 18.73
CA ILE A 31 -14.16 15.14 18.71
C ILE A 31 -15.03 14.17 19.51
N TYR A 32 -14.81 12.86 19.35
CA TYR A 32 -15.74 11.85 19.87
C TYR A 32 -15.25 11.11 21.10
N SER A 33 -13.96 11.27 21.50
CA SER A 33 -13.33 10.56 22.61
C SER A 33 -13.54 9.03 22.55
N LYS A 34 -13.52 8.47 21.34
CA LYS A 34 -13.77 7.05 21.08
C LYS A 34 -12.61 6.40 20.36
N SER A 35 -12.28 5.19 20.75
CA SER A 35 -11.30 4.35 20.03
C SER A 35 -11.94 3.66 18.83
N LEU A 36 -11.18 3.51 17.75
CA LEU A 36 -11.57 2.77 16.56
C LEU A 36 -10.46 1.79 16.17
N ILE A 37 -10.87 0.64 15.64
CA ILE A 37 -9.99 -0.30 14.94
C ILE A 37 -10.39 -0.26 13.47
N LEU A 38 -9.46 0.17 12.61
CA LEU A 38 -9.70 0.43 11.20
C LEU A 38 -8.62 -0.24 10.35
N ASN A 39 -9.03 -0.87 9.25
CA ASN A 39 -8.10 -1.26 8.20
C ASN A 39 -7.89 -0.06 7.25
N CYS A 40 -6.64 0.22 6.92
CA CYS A 40 -6.27 1.27 5.97
C CYS A 40 -5.61 0.66 4.74
N GLY A 41 -6.15 0.93 3.57
CA GLY A 41 -5.70 0.45 2.27
C GLY A 41 -6.69 0.80 1.18
N TYR A 42 -6.38 0.43 -0.05
CA TYR A 42 -7.27 0.74 -1.17
C TYR A 42 -8.30 -0.36 -1.45
N GLY A 43 -8.13 -1.53 -0.85
CA GLY A 43 -8.94 -2.70 -1.13
C GLY A 43 -8.63 -3.35 -2.47
N LYS A 44 -7.43 -3.09 -3.00
CA LYS A 44 -6.95 -3.63 -4.27
C LYS A 44 -5.56 -4.23 -4.09
N GLY A 45 -5.39 -5.49 -4.50
CA GLY A 45 -4.12 -6.18 -4.42
C GLY A 45 -3.33 -6.09 -5.72
N TYR A 46 -2.01 -5.96 -5.58
CA TYR A 46 -1.04 -6.08 -6.66
C TYR A 46 0.04 -7.09 -6.27
N SER A 47 0.54 -7.83 -7.25
CA SER A 47 1.63 -8.77 -7.05
C SER A 47 2.98 -8.06 -6.93
N VAL A 48 3.99 -8.74 -6.40
CA VAL A 48 5.36 -8.21 -6.41
C VAL A 48 5.88 -8.05 -7.83
N LEU A 49 5.51 -8.94 -8.74
CA LEU A 49 5.90 -8.81 -10.15
C LEU A 49 5.22 -7.63 -10.84
N ASP A 50 4.00 -7.22 -10.44
CA ASP A 50 3.39 -5.98 -10.93
C ASP A 50 4.27 -4.76 -10.60
N ILE A 51 4.79 -4.70 -9.36
CA ILE A 51 5.72 -3.66 -8.93
C ILE A 51 7.00 -3.67 -9.78
N VAL A 52 7.60 -4.84 -9.95
CA VAL A 52 8.81 -5.02 -10.77
C VAL A 52 8.59 -4.56 -12.20
N ASN A 53 7.44 -4.89 -12.79
CA ASN A 53 7.12 -4.50 -14.16
C ASN A 53 6.99 -2.98 -14.33
N ILE A 54 6.47 -2.28 -13.32
CA ILE A 54 6.42 -0.81 -13.33
C ILE A 54 7.84 -0.22 -13.27
N PHE A 55 8.73 -0.75 -12.40
CA PHE A 55 10.13 -0.34 -12.38
C PHE A 55 10.82 -0.52 -13.73
N LYS A 56 10.58 -1.66 -14.39
CA LYS A 56 11.12 -1.93 -15.73
C LYS A 56 10.61 -0.94 -16.78
N LYS A 57 9.30 -0.62 -16.78
CA LYS A 57 8.70 0.39 -17.64
C LYS A 57 9.30 1.78 -17.45
N MET A 58 9.74 2.10 -16.25
CA MET A 58 10.43 3.36 -15.94
C MET A 58 11.92 3.35 -16.30
N ASN A 59 12.40 2.36 -17.08
CA ASN A 59 13.81 2.16 -17.42
C ASN A 59 14.75 2.11 -16.22
N LYS A 60 14.28 1.58 -15.10
CA LYS A 60 15.09 1.38 -13.90
C LYS A 60 15.78 0.03 -13.95
N LYS A 61 17.11 0.06 -13.87
CA LYS A 61 17.89 -1.16 -13.67
C LYS A 61 17.70 -1.63 -12.23
N ILE A 62 16.98 -2.72 -12.04
CA ILE A 62 16.77 -3.36 -10.75
C ILE A 62 17.31 -4.79 -10.80
N ARG A 63 18.00 -5.20 -9.76
CA ARG A 63 18.40 -6.59 -9.57
C ARG A 63 17.25 -7.35 -8.90
N ILE A 64 16.80 -8.42 -9.52
CA ILE A 64 15.74 -9.28 -9.01
C ILE A 64 16.37 -10.58 -8.56
N ILE A 65 16.10 -10.98 -7.32
CA ILE A 65 16.54 -12.26 -6.76
C ILE A 65 15.31 -13.00 -6.25
N PHE A 66 15.04 -14.16 -6.83
CA PHE A 66 14.02 -15.06 -6.33
C PHE A 66 14.57 -15.87 -5.17
N THR A 67 13.86 -15.86 -4.07
CA THR A 67 14.25 -16.60 -2.86
C THR A 67 13.13 -17.55 -2.44
N LYS A 68 13.42 -18.44 -1.49
CA LYS A 68 12.40 -19.32 -0.90
C LYS A 68 11.32 -18.50 -0.21
N ARG A 69 10.08 -19.02 -0.19
CA ARG A 69 8.97 -18.44 0.56
C ARG A 69 9.32 -18.29 2.03
N ARG A 70 9.00 -17.15 2.62
CA ARG A 70 9.13 -16.95 4.07
C ARG A 70 8.06 -17.73 4.80
N HIS A 71 8.42 -18.32 5.93
CA HIS A 71 7.46 -19.02 6.80
C HIS A 71 6.40 -18.04 7.32
N GLY A 72 5.13 -18.45 7.34
CA GLY A 72 4.01 -17.61 7.80
C GLY A 72 3.52 -16.56 6.81
N ASP A 73 4.20 -16.39 5.66
CA ASP A 73 3.77 -15.40 4.67
C ASP A 73 2.55 -15.90 3.88
N VAL A 74 1.50 -15.06 3.81
CA VAL A 74 0.26 -15.40 3.09
C VAL A 74 0.37 -15.05 1.62
N SER A 75 -0.28 -15.85 0.76
CA SER A 75 -0.25 -15.64 -0.69
C SER A 75 -0.91 -14.32 -1.11
N GLN A 76 -1.98 -13.92 -0.43
CA GLN A 76 -2.76 -12.75 -0.78
C GLN A 76 -3.34 -12.08 0.46
N ILE A 77 -3.17 -10.74 0.56
CA ILE A 77 -3.78 -9.91 1.58
C ILE A 77 -3.97 -8.48 1.06
N TYR A 78 -5.18 -7.96 1.23
CA TYR A 78 -5.52 -6.56 0.97
C TYR A 78 -6.66 -6.11 1.90
N ALA A 79 -6.76 -4.80 2.15
CA ALA A 79 -7.64 -4.27 3.16
C ALA A 79 -9.12 -4.25 2.72
N ASN A 80 -10.03 -4.49 3.67
CA ASN A 80 -11.39 -4.03 3.54
C ASN A 80 -11.49 -2.62 4.16
N ALA A 81 -11.47 -1.59 3.32
CA ALA A 81 -11.44 -0.18 3.74
C ALA A 81 -12.85 0.45 3.88
N LYS A 82 -13.92 -0.33 3.90
CA LYS A 82 -15.30 0.22 4.01
C LYS A 82 -15.48 1.00 5.32
N LYS A 83 -15.00 0.47 6.44
CA LYS A 83 -15.17 1.08 7.76
C LYS A 83 -14.43 2.42 7.87
N ILE A 84 -13.18 2.52 7.46
CA ILE A 84 -12.43 3.78 7.52
C ILE A 84 -13.07 4.86 6.64
N LYS A 85 -13.54 4.50 5.45
CA LYS A 85 -14.25 5.43 4.55
C LYS A 85 -15.54 5.95 5.18
N LYS A 86 -16.30 5.09 5.86
CA LYS A 86 -17.54 5.45 6.54
C LYS A 86 -17.30 6.32 7.76
N GLU A 87 -16.46 5.85 8.71
CA GLU A 87 -16.27 6.47 10.03
C GLU A 87 -15.49 7.79 9.93
N LEU A 88 -14.43 7.81 9.13
CA LEU A 88 -13.55 8.97 9.02
C LEU A 88 -13.82 9.85 7.79
N LYS A 89 -14.78 9.48 6.94
CA LYS A 89 -14.98 10.12 5.62
C LYS A 89 -13.69 10.17 4.80
N TRP A 90 -12.84 9.18 4.99
CA TRP A 90 -11.54 9.10 4.31
C TRP A 90 -11.71 8.85 2.81
N LYS A 91 -11.11 9.72 2.01
CA LYS A 91 -11.14 9.67 0.54
C LYS A 91 -9.71 9.67 0.02
N PRO A 92 -9.11 8.50 -0.26
CA PRO A 92 -7.76 8.42 -0.78
C PRO A 92 -7.65 9.10 -2.15
N LYS A 93 -6.53 9.78 -2.40
CA LYS A 93 -6.30 10.59 -3.62
C LYS A 93 -5.22 10.00 -4.53
N TYR A 94 -4.40 9.09 -4.00
CA TYR A 94 -3.19 8.58 -4.65
C TYR A 94 -3.26 7.09 -4.96
N ASN A 95 -4.47 6.54 -5.17
CA ASN A 95 -4.70 5.13 -5.51
C ASN A 95 -4.26 4.84 -6.96
N ASP A 96 -2.96 4.95 -7.20
CA ASP A 96 -2.32 4.72 -8.48
C ASP A 96 -0.92 4.14 -8.20
N LEU A 97 -0.73 2.87 -8.59
CA LEU A 97 0.49 2.14 -8.27
C LEU A 97 1.74 2.79 -8.88
N GLU A 98 1.63 3.36 -10.07
CA GLU A 98 2.75 4.05 -10.73
C GLU A 98 3.15 5.32 -9.96
N LYS A 99 2.18 6.10 -9.47
CA LYS A 99 2.42 7.28 -8.63
C LYS A 99 3.06 6.89 -7.31
N ILE A 100 2.61 5.80 -6.67
CA ILE A 100 3.19 5.28 -5.44
C ILE A 100 4.68 4.97 -5.67
N ILE A 101 4.99 4.22 -6.70
CA ILE A 101 6.37 3.83 -7.02
C ILE A 101 7.23 5.04 -7.37
N LYS A 102 6.73 5.98 -8.18
CA LYS A 102 7.45 7.22 -8.52
C LYS A 102 7.79 8.03 -7.28
N SER A 103 6.86 8.16 -6.33
CA SER A 103 7.08 8.90 -5.08
C SER A 103 8.14 8.22 -4.20
N ALA A 104 8.09 6.88 -4.09
CA ALA A 104 9.08 6.11 -3.35
C ALA A 104 10.49 6.25 -3.96
N ILE A 105 10.63 6.14 -5.28
CA ILE A 105 11.92 6.33 -5.97
C ILE A 105 12.46 7.76 -5.74
N LYS A 106 11.59 8.77 -5.80
CA LYS A 106 11.99 10.17 -5.54
C LYS A 106 12.51 10.35 -4.12
N TRP A 107 11.86 9.71 -3.16
CA TRP A 107 12.29 9.74 -1.76
C TRP A 107 13.65 9.07 -1.57
N GLU A 108 13.82 7.85 -2.06
CA GLU A 108 15.09 7.12 -1.98
C GLU A 108 16.26 7.92 -2.56
N LYS A 109 16.07 8.58 -3.70
CA LYS A 109 17.10 9.45 -4.30
C LYS A 109 17.44 10.69 -3.47
N ARG A 110 16.52 11.12 -2.59
CA ARG A 110 16.73 12.30 -1.74
C ARG A 110 17.54 11.97 -0.49
N ILE A 111 17.40 10.74 0.02
CA ILE A 111 18.05 10.30 1.24
C ILE A 111 19.34 9.49 0.99
N SER A 112 19.58 9.11 -0.27
CA SER A 112 20.84 8.47 -0.71
C SER A 112 21.82 9.54 -1.13
#